data_c45d2a3b264bc7a74e0789bee69c5d33
#
_entry.id   c45d2a3b264bc7a74e0789bee69c5d33
#
_cell.length_a   1.000
_cell.length_b   1.000
_cell.length_c   1.000
_cell.angle_alpha   90.00
_cell.angle_beta   90.00
_cell.angle_gamma   90.00
#
_symmetry.space_group_name_H-M   'P 1'
#
loop_
_entity.id
_entity.type
_entity.pdbx_description
1 polymer ?
#
loop_
_entity_poly.entity_id
_entity_poly.type
_entity_poly.pdbx_seq_one_letter_code
_entity_poly.pdbx_strand_id
1 'polypeptide(L)'
;NLRLTPEQIKALDGVASVRQRGEIRRIDAWAGNKQLGTIYVDDVIGKVEWVTYAVALGTDGSVRALDILEYRETHGYEVRTPSWRKQFAGRRADVPFHFGEDIKNISGATLSCAHLTAGVQRLLALHAQLSGTGNR
;
A
#
# COMPACT_ATOMS: atom_id res chain seq x y z
N ASN A 1 0.27 12.12 10.82
CA ASN A 1 -0.84 11.29 10.31
C ASN A 1 -1.58 12.03 9.21
N LEU A 2 -2.04 11.30 8.22
CA LEU A 2 -2.83 11.84 7.12
C LEU A 2 -4.30 11.52 7.35
N ARG A 3 -5.12 12.54 7.35
CA ARG A 3 -6.56 12.40 7.32
C ARG A 3 -7.05 12.79 5.94
N LEU A 4 -7.61 11.84 5.22
CA LEU A 4 -8.02 12.07 3.84
C LEU A 4 -9.33 12.86 3.80
N THR A 5 -9.43 13.78 2.84
CA THR A 5 -10.70 14.48 2.57
C THR A 5 -11.65 13.54 1.84
N PRO A 6 -12.97 13.83 1.87
CA PRO A 6 -13.92 13.02 1.08
C PRO A 6 -13.57 12.97 -0.41
N GLU A 7 -13.04 14.04 -0.96
CA GLU A 7 -12.63 14.09 -2.35
C GLU A 7 -11.45 13.17 -2.63
N GLN A 8 -10.49 13.13 -1.70
CA GLN A 8 -9.35 12.21 -1.82
C GLN A 8 -9.81 10.76 -1.74
N ILE A 9 -10.69 10.45 -0.79
CA ILE A 9 -11.23 9.09 -0.65
C ILE A 9 -11.94 8.67 -1.92
N LYS A 10 -12.75 9.53 -2.49
CA LYS A 10 -13.49 9.24 -3.72
C LYS A 10 -12.52 8.97 -4.87
N ALA A 11 -11.49 9.77 -5.00
CA ALA A 11 -10.48 9.59 -6.05
C ALA A 11 -9.73 8.27 -5.88
N LEU A 12 -9.37 7.91 -4.65
CA LEU A 12 -8.68 6.65 -4.37
C LEU A 12 -9.59 5.45 -4.61
N ASP A 13 -10.88 5.56 -4.27
CA ASP A 13 -11.83 4.49 -4.54
C ASP A 13 -11.98 4.25 -6.04
N GLY A 14 -11.75 5.26 -6.88
CA GLY A 14 -11.72 5.08 -8.33
C GLY A 14 -10.52 4.29 -8.82
N VAL A 15 -9.43 4.30 -8.07
CA VAL A 15 -8.22 3.52 -8.39
C VAL A 15 -8.40 2.08 -7.91
N ALA A 16 -8.74 1.90 -6.64
CA ALA A 16 -8.94 0.60 -6.03
C ALA A 16 -9.80 0.79 -4.78
N SER A 17 -10.86 0.01 -4.65
CA SER A 17 -11.77 0.13 -3.53
C SER A 17 -11.40 -0.86 -2.43
N VAL A 18 -11.13 -0.35 -1.24
CA VAL A 18 -10.90 -1.17 -0.06
C VAL A 18 -11.25 -0.34 1.17
N ARG A 19 -11.76 -1.02 2.17
CA ARG A 19 -12.17 -0.38 3.42
C ARG A 19 -10.95 0.12 4.19
N GLN A 20 -10.99 1.40 4.60
CA GLN A 20 -9.96 2.00 5.43
C GLN A 20 -10.40 2.02 6.88
N ARG A 21 -9.46 1.79 7.78
CA ARG A 21 -9.73 1.76 9.21
C ARG A 21 -9.66 3.16 9.84
N GLY A 22 -8.65 3.93 9.49
CA GLY A 22 -8.42 5.22 10.11
C GLY A 22 -7.44 6.06 9.33
N GLU A 23 -6.63 6.81 10.05
CA GLU A 23 -5.64 7.68 9.44
C GLU A 23 -4.45 6.89 8.92
N ILE A 24 -3.91 7.35 7.80
CA ILE A 24 -2.68 6.80 7.24
C ILE A 24 -1.51 7.54 7.88
N ARG A 25 -0.50 6.81 8.35
CA ARG A 25 0.73 7.42 8.86
C ARG A 25 1.74 7.55 7.74
N ARG A 26 2.34 8.72 7.62
CA ARG A 26 3.37 8.99 6.63
C ARG A 26 4.66 9.36 7.34
N ILE A 27 5.76 8.76 6.91
CA ILE A 27 7.09 9.01 7.46
C ILE A 27 8.02 9.28 6.29
N ASP A 28 8.60 10.49 6.24
CA ASP A 28 9.63 10.82 5.25
C ASP A 28 10.99 10.46 5.82
N ALA A 29 11.76 9.71 5.06
CA ALA A 29 13.06 9.22 5.48
C ALA A 29 14.16 10.10 4.88
N TRP A 30 15.09 10.56 5.70
CA TRP A 30 16.14 11.49 5.31
C TRP A 30 17.51 10.96 5.75
N ALA A 31 18.53 11.27 4.96
CA ALA A 31 19.93 11.14 5.35
C ALA A 31 20.54 12.52 5.21
N GLY A 32 20.77 13.22 6.35
CA GLY A 32 21.11 14.63 6.31
C GLY A 32 19.99 15.44 5.70
N ASN A 33 20.27 16.17 4.63
CA ASN A 33 19.25 16.92 3.89
C ASN A 33 18.86 16.24 2.57
N LYS A 34 19.24 14.97 2.39
CA LYS A 34 18.84 14.17 1.23
C LYS A 34 17.68 13.26 1.60
N GLN A 35 16.56 13.39 0.89
CA GLN A 35 15.42 12.51 1.10
C GLN A 35 15.70 11.14 0.48
N LEU A 36 15.49 10.08 1.25
CA LEU A 36 15.69 8.71 0.81
C LEU A 36 14.40 8.09 0.28
N GLY A 37 13.27 8.51 0.79
CA GLY A 37 11.97 7.98 0.39
C GLY A 37 10.91 8.30 1.40
N THR A 38 9.76 7.64 1.26
CA THR A 38 8.59 7.84 2.12
C THR A 38 8.02 6.48 2.51
N ILE A 39 7.64 6.34 3.77
CA ILE A 39 6.99 5.14 4.27
C ILE A 39 5.56 5.49 4.67
N TYR A 40 4.61 4.69 4.22
CA TYR A 40 3.22 4.76 4.64
C TYR A 40 2.88 3.55 5.48
N VAL A 41 2.17 3.75 6.58
CA VAL A 41 1.62 2.68 7.42
C VAL A 41 0.11 2.81 7.40
N ASP A 42 -0.56 1.73 7.03
CA ASP A 42 -1.99 1.71 6.80
C ASP A 42 -2.57 0.37 7.26
N ASP A 43 -3.89 0.33 7.38
CA ASP A 43 -4.62 -0.91 7.69
C ASP A 43 -5.61 -1.20 6.57
N VAL A 44 -5.69 -2.45 6.17
CA VAL A 44 -6.77 -2.94 5.30
C VAL A 44 -7.47 -4.08 6.01
N ILE A 45 -8.74 -4.27 5.67
CA ILE A 45 -9.46 -5.45 6.18
C ILE A 45 -8.92 -6.68 5.44
N GLY A 46 -8.65 -7.75 6.20
CA GLY A 46 -8.41 -9.05 5.60
C GLY A 46 -9.77 -9.68 5.29
N LYS A 47 -10.05 -10.86 5.84
CA LYS A 47 -11.39 -11.41 5.75
C LYS A 47 -12.29 -10.80 6.82
N VAL A 48 -11.85 -10.84 8.08
CA VAL A 48 -12.61 -10.32 9.23
C VAL A 48 -11.76 -9.44 10.14
N GLU A 49 -10.44 -9.56 10.10
CA GLU A 49 -9.52 -8.82 10.96
C GLU A 49 -8.73 -7.80 10.16
N TRP A 50 -8.22 -6.78 10.85
CA TRP A 50 -7.39 -5.77 10.22
C TRP A 50 -5.97 -6.29 10.00
N VAL A 51 -5.41 -5.95 8.86
CA VAL A 51 -4.01 -6.22 8.50
C VAL A 51 -3.29 -4.88 8.47
N THR A 52 -2.25 -4.74 9.29
CA THR A 52 -1.44 -3.53 9.35
C THR A 52 -0.19 -3.77 8.50
N TYR A 53 0.07 -2.85 7.56
CA TYR A 53 1.18 -3.01 6.64
C TYR A 53 1.90 -1.68 6.42
N ALA A 54 3.13 -1.77 5.94
CA ALA A 54 3.94 -0.61 5.61
C ALA A 54 4.43 -0.73 4.18
N VAL A 55 4.39 0.38 3.45
CA VAL A 55 4.91 0.46 2.09
C VAL A 55 5.99 1.54 2.07
N ALA A 56 7.19 1.16 1.66
CA ALA A 56 8.28 2.11 1.47
C ALA A 56 8.37 2.45 -0.01
N LEU A 57 8.33 3.74 -0.32
CA LEU A 57 8.45 4.25 -1.68
C LEU A 57 9.77 4.99 -1.83
N GLY A 58 10.44 4.78 -2.96
CA GLY A 58 11.63 5.54 -3.31
C GLY A 58 11.29 6.97 -3.73
N THR A 59 12.30 7.78 -3.97
CA THR A 59 12.11 9.17 -4.41
C THR A 59 11.46 9.25 -5.80
N ASP A 60 11.52 8.17 -6.56
CA ASP A 60 10.86 8.09 -7.87
C ASP A 60 9.40 7.63 -7.77
N GLY A 61 8.91 7.38 -6.55
CA GLY A 61 7.54 6.95 -6.32
C GLY A 61 7.28 5.46 -6.49
N SER A 62 8.31 4.68 -6.78
CA SER A 62 8.15 3.22 -6.92
C SER A 62 8.23 2.52 -5.57
N VAL A 63 7.56 1.39 -5.47
CA VAL A 63 7.61 0.57 -4.26
C VAL A 63 9.02 0.01 -4.09
N ARG A 64 9.62 0.26 -2.94
CA ARG A 64 10.89 -0.35 -2.54
C ARG A 64 10.66 -1.60 -1.73
N ALA A 65 9.66 -1.57 -0.86
CA ALA A 65 9.35 -2.71 0.00
C ALA A 65 7.92 -2.64 0.49
N LEU A 66 7.32 -3.80 0.67
CA LEU A 66 6.06 -3.99 1.38
C LEU A 66 6.36 -4.87 2.59
N ASP A 67 5.90 -4.45 3.75
CA ASP A 67 6.08 -5.21 4.99
C ASP A 67 4.74 -5.38 5.69
N ILE A 68 4.50 -6.56 6.23
CA ILE A 68 3.29 -6.84 7.00
C ILE A 68 3.67 -6.71 8.47
N LEU A 69 3.18 -5.66 9.12
CA LEU A 69 3.54 -5.35 10.50
C LEU A 69 2.72 -6.18 11.48
N GLU A 70 1.42 -6.40 11.16
CA GLU A 70 0.55 -7.17 12.02
C GLU A 70 -0.50 -7.88 11.18
N TYR A 71 -0.55 -9.20 11.32
CA TYR A 71 -1.51 -10.05 10.60
C TYR A 71 -2.31 -10.82 11.64
N ARG A 72 -3.60 -10.52 11.74
CA ARG A 72 -4.46 -11.02 12.83
C ARG A 72 -5.40 -12.15 12.41
N GLU A 73 -5.41 -12.47 11.11
CA GLU A 73 -6.21 -13.60 10.61
C GLU A 73 -5.58 -14.91 11.00
N THR A 74 -6.40 -15.98 11.05
CA THR A 74 -5.93 -17.33 11.41
C THR A 74 -5.29 -18.06 10.25
N HIS A 75 -5.53 -17.60 9.01
CA HIS A 75 -5.00 -18.22 7.80
C HIS A 75 -4.30 -17.20 6.95
N GLY A 76 -3.40 -17.66 6.05
CA GLY A 76 -2.79 -16.81 5.06
C GLY A 76 -1.54 -16.08 5.53
N TYR A 77 -0.84 -16.63 6.51
CA TYR A 77 0.40 -16.04 7.02
C TYR A 77 1.46 -15.86 5.94
N GLU A 78 1.30 -16.55 4.82
CA GLU A 78 2.25 -16.48 3.70
C GLU A 78 2.34 -15.07 3.11
N VAL A 79 1.36 -14.18 3.36
CA VAL A 79 1.47 -12.77 2.97
C VAL A 79 2.67 -12.09 3.64
N ARG A 80 3.14 -12.62 4.76
CA ARG A 80 4.29 -12.09 5.49
C ARG A 80 5.62 -12.56 4.88
N THR A 81 5.59 -13.58 4.02
CA THR A 81 6.82 -14.10 3.45
C THR A 81 7.42 -13.15 2.43
N PRO A 82 8.76 -13.05 2.35
CA PRO A 82 9.39 -12.20 1.34
C PRO A 82 8.98 -12.58 -0.08
N SER A 83 8.75 -13.88 -0.35
CA SER A 83 8.41 -14.33 -1.69
C SER A 83 7.09 -13.76 -2.18
N TRP A 84 6.09 -13.59 -1.32
CA TRP A 84 4.84 -12.95 -1.71
C TRP A 84 4.99 -11.43 -1.78
N ARG A 85 5.62 -10.83 -0.76
CA ARG A 85 5.73 -9.37 -0.64
C ARG A 85 6.57 -8.75 -1.77
N LYS A 86 7.58 -9.44 -2.25
CA LYS A 86 8.49 -8.90 -3.28
C LYS A 86 7.81 -8.66 -4.62
N GLN A 87 6.63 -9.21 -4.84
CA GLN A 87 5.88 -8.99 -6.07
C GLN A 87 5.52 -7.51 -6.26
N PHE A 88 5.50 -6.75 -5.19
CA PHE A 88 5.17 -5.33 -5.22
C PHE A 88 6.38 -4.46 -5.54
N ALA A 89 7.60 -4.97 -5.41
CA ALA A 89 8.80 -4.18 -5.62
C ALA A 89 8.83 -3.62 -7.04
N GLY A 90 9.11 -2.32 -7.15
CA GLY A 90 9.20 -1.63 -8.44
C GLY A 90 7.86 -1.16 -9.00
N ARG A 91 6.74 -1.52 -8.38
CA ARG A 91 5.42 -1.08 -8.86
C ARG A 91 5.27 0.42 -8.71
N ARG A 92 4.56 1.05 -9.64
CA ARG A 92 4.40 2.50 -9.74
C ARG A 92 2.95 2.85 -10.01
N ALA A 93 2.56 4.08 -9.65
CA ALA A 93 1.19 4.55 -9.87
C ALA A 93 0.82 4.62 -11.36
N ASP A 94 1.80 4.89 -12.21
CA ASP A 94 1.57 5.11 -13.65
C ASP A 94 1.61 3.82 -14.47
N VAL A 95 1.90 2.67 -13.85
CA VAL A 95 1.94 1.38 -14.54
C VAL A 95 0.93 0.45 -13.83
N PRO A 96 -0.24 0.23 -14.41
CA PRO A 96 -1.26 -0.60 -13.78
C PRO A 96 -0.78 -2.02 -13.51
N PHE A 97 -1.23 -2.58 -12.41
CA PHE A 97 -1.03 -3.99 -12.09
C PHE A 97 -2.30 -4.53 -11.43
N HIS A 98 -2.54 -5.82 -11.59
CA HIS A 98 -3.83 -6.41 -11.22
C HIS A 98 -3.64 -7.61 -10.32
N PHE A 99 -4.47 -7.69 -9.29
CA PHE A 99 -4.53 -8.86 -8.43
C PHE A 99 -4.99 -10.06 -9.25
N GLY A 100 -4.29 -11.18 -9.07
CA GLY A 100 -4.58 -12.41 -9.80
C GLY A 100 -3.73 -12.59 -11.04
N GLU A 101 -3.37 -11.49 -11.70
CA GLU A 101 -2.50 -11.53 -12.88
C GLU A 101 -1.06 -11.23 -12.50
N ASP A 102 -0.85 -10.06 -11.91
CA ASP A 102 0.50 -9.57 -11.56
C ASP A 102 0.88 -9.92 -10.13
N ILE A 103 -0.10 -9.96 -9.25
CA ILE A 103 0.08 -10.32 -7.84
C ILE A 103 -0.65 -11.62 -7.59
N LYS A 104 0.09 -12.65 -7.22
CA LYS A 104 -0.47 -13.99 -7.03
C LYS A 104 -1.27 -14.09 -5.75
N ASN A 105 -2.33 -14.86 -5.82
CA ASN A 105 -3.15 -15.19 -4.66
C ASN A 105 -2.45 -16.21 -3.77
N ILE A 106 -2.83 -16.22 -2.50
CA ILE A 106 -2.49 -17.28 -1.55
C ILE A 106 -3.79 -18.00 -1.22
N SER A 107 -3.82 -19.32 -1.42
CA SER A 107 -4.99 -20.13 -1.12
C SER A 107 -5.35 -19.98 0.35
N GLY A 108 -6.62 -19.74 0.63
CA GLY A 108 -7.10 -19.50 1.99
C GLY A 108 -6.94 -18.06 2.48
N ALA A 109 -6.34 -17.17 1.68
CA ALA A 109 -6.12 -15.78 2.06
C ALA A 109 -6.48 -14.82 0.92
N THR A 110 -7.43 -15.17 0.08
CA THR A 110 -7.77 -14.39 -1.12
C THR A 110 -8.16 -12.95 -0.79
N LEU A 111 -8.98 -12.75 0.23
CA LEU A 111 -9.41 -11.40 0.60
C LEU A 111 -8.25 -10.57 1.13
N SER A 112 -7.37 -11.15 1.95
CA SER A 112 -6.19 -10.43 2.45
C SER A 112 -5.28 -10.03 1.30
N CYS A 113 -5.01 -10.94 0.36
CA CYS A 113 -4.16 -10.67 -0.79
C CYS A 113 -4.75 -9.57 -1.67
N ALA A 114 -6.05 -9.66 -1.97
CA ALA A 114 -6.74 -8.68 -2.80
C ALA A 114 -6.78 -7.31 -2.14
N HIS A 115 -7.08 -7.26 -0.85
CA HIS A 115 -7.19 -5.99 -0.12
C HIS A 115 -5.83 -5.34 0.11
N LEU A 116 -4.78 -6.12 0.35
CA LEU A 116 -3.42 -5.58 0.42
C LEU A 116 -3.00 -5.00 -0.93
N THR A 117 -3.31 -5.70 -2.03
CA THR A 117 -3.04 -5.19 -3.36
C THR A 117 -3.75 -3.86 -3.59
N ALA A 118 -5.03 -3.78 -3.26
CA ALA A 118 -5.81 -2.54 -3.38
C ALA A 118 -5.23 -1.43 -2.50
N GLY A 119 -4.81 -1.77 -1.28
CA GLY A 119 -4.19 -0.81 -0.37
C GLY A 119 -2.91 -0.22 -0.96
N VAL A 120 -2.03 -1.05 -1.51
CA VAL A 120 -0.80 -0.57 -2.14
C VAL A 120 -1.12 0.33 -3.32
N GLN A 121 -2.08 -0.05 -4.16
CA GLN A 121 -2.50 0.76 -5.30
C GLN A 121 -3.00 2.13 -4.86
N ARG A 122 -3.79 2.18 -3.79
CA ARG A 122 -4.31 3.43 -3.23
C ARG A 122 -3.18 4.31 -2.69
N LEU A 123 -2.21 3.73 -1.99
CA LEU A 123 -1.07 4.48 -1.44
C LEU A 123 -0.19 5.03 -2.55
N LEU A 124 0.03 4.27 -3.61
CA LEU A 124 0.77 4.77 -4.77
C LEU A 124 0.06 5.98 -5.40
N ALA A 125 -1.23 5.90 -5.57
CA ALA A 125 -2.04 6.99 -6.13
C ALA A 125 -2.04 8.21 -5.21
N LEU A 126 -2.19 7.99 -3.90
CA LEU A 126 -2.15 9.07 -2.92
C LEU A 126 -0.80 9.78 -2.93
N HIS A 127 0.27 9.01 -2.94
CA HIS A 127 1.62 9.58 -2.96
C HIS A 127 1.85 10.41 -4.23
N ALA A 128 1.36 9.94 -5.38
CA ALA A 128 1.45 10.69 -6.62
C ALA A 128 0.71 12.02 -6.53
N GLN A 129 -0.48 12.03 -5.92
CA GLN A 129 -1.25 13.25 -5.70
C GLN A 129 -0.49 14.24 -4.82
N LEU A 130 0.06 13.74 -3.69
CA LEU A 130 0.74 14.60 -2.73
C LEU A 130 2.06 15.13 -3.24
N SER A 131 2.73 14.39 -4.11
CA SER A 131 4.05 14.74 -4.61
C SER A 131 3.99 15.48 -5.95
N GLY A 132 3.17 14.96 -6.85
CA GLY A 132 3.14 15.45 -8.22
C GLY A 132 2.46 16.78 -8.38
N THR A 133 1.51 17.06 -7.53
CA THR A 133 0.80 18.33 -7.62
C THR A 133 1.62 19.50 -7.18
N GLY A 134 2.64 19.22 -6.46
CA GLY A 134 3.53 20.28 -6.08
C GLY A 134 4.18 20.84 -7.24
N ASN A 135 4.20 20.19 -7.99
CA ASN A 135 4.88 20.54 -8.96
C ASN A 135 4.38 20.97 -9.96
N ARG A 136 3.99 21.03 -9.69
CA ARG A 136 4.01 21.23 -10.81
C ARG A 136 3.70 22.22 -11.11
#